data_c2d8c1b94cbf5bb7e7aa4a47186b790a
#
_entry.id   c2d8c1b94cbf5bb7e7aa4a47186b790a
#
_cell.length_a   1.000
_cell.length_b   1.000
_cell.length_c   1.000
_cell.angle_alpha   90.00
_cell.angle_beta   90.00
_cell.angle_gamma   90.00
#
_symmetry.space_group_name_H-M   'P 1'
#
loop_
_entity.id
_entity.type
_entity.pdbx_description
1 polymer ?
#
loop_
_entity_poly.entity_id
_entity_poly.type
_entity_poly.pdbx_seq_one_letter_code
_entity_poly.pdbx_strand_id
1 'polypeptide(L)'
;MTGCRSQNNGDVFAKFLRSLIPKKEFQSTVGVVIKAPPELTISLIDSNYILYPRMLYMNDRLFDDYTRQYSLEGEITEYQFDNTTKSDPVSTHPAHPIPKLAGSGTYKAQGTILNTCTLKVGDLVKVTPTEKGQMWFVDYKVRKIQAKKKLLSYKGE
;
A
#
# COMPACT_ATOMS: atom_id res chain seq x y z
N MET A 1 -55.50 -4.99 -33.93
CA MET A 1 -54.67 -3.96 -34.59
C MET A 1 -53.33 -3.92 -33.85
N THR A 2 -52.34 -4.63 -34.37
CA THR A 2 -51.00 -4.69 -33.82
C THR A 2 -50.17 -3.62 -34.47
N GLY A 3 -49.87 -2.55 -33.69
CA GLY A 3 -49.07 -1.43 -34.15
C GLY A 3 -47.62 -1.88 -34.33
N CYS A 4 -47.17 -1.99 -35.57
CA CYS A 4 -45.76 -2.13 -35.95
C CYS A 4 -45.03 -0.83 -35.54
N ARG A 5 -44.23 -0.86 -34.44
CA ARG A 5 -43.28 0.21 -34.14
C ARG A 5 -42.22 0.25 -35.23
N SER A 6 -42.28 1.19 -36.11
CA SER A 6 -41.22 1.52 -37.05
C SER A 6 -39.95 1.77 -36.26
N GLN A 7 -38.98 0.84 -36.33
CA GLN A 7 -37.65 1.12 -35.78
C GLN A 7 -37.05 2.24 -36.61
N ASN A 8 -36.75 3.34 -35.95
CA ASN A 8 -36.17 4.51 -36.60
C ASN A 8 -34.76 4.11 -37.13
N ASN A 9 -34.49 4.25 -38.41
CA ASN A 9 -33.21 3.90 -39.04
C ASN A 9 -32.00 4.55 -38.33
N GLY A 10 -32.24 5.71 -37.69
CA GLY A 10 -31.26 6.38 -36.85
C GLY A 10 -30.83 5.56 -35.62
N ASP A 11 -31.77 4.86 -34.97
CA ASP A 11 -31.47 4.03 -33.79
C ASP A 11 -30.65 2.78 -34.17
N VAL A 12 -30.96 2.21 -35.34
CA VAL A 12 -30.20 1.05 -35.86
C VAL A 12 -28.79 1.46 -36.19
N PHE A 13 -28.61 2.60 -36.87
CA PHE A 13 -27.30 3.14 -37.21
C PHE A 13 -26.50 3.55 -35.97
N ALA A 14 -27.12 4.18 -35.01
CA ALA A 14 -26.47 4.53 -33.73
C ALA A 14 -25.99 3.28 -32.95
N LYS A 15 -26.80 2.20 -32.95
CA LYS A 15 -26.41 0.90 -32.35
C LYS A 15 -25.24 0.27 -33.10
N PHE A 16 -25.25 0.33 -34.43
CA PHE A 16 -24.16 -0.17 -35.25
C PHE A 16 -22.87 0.61 -34.98
N LEU A 17 -22.89 1.95 -34.97
CA LEU A 17 -21.72 2.75 -34.64
C LEU A 17 -21.19 2.45 -33.23
N ARG A 18 -22.06 2.27 -32.24
CA ARG A 18 -21.65 1.88 -30.88
C ARG A 18 -21.03 0.51 -30.80
N SER A 19 -21.44 -0.43 -31.69
CA SER A 19 -20.83 -1.76 -31.76
C SER A 19 -19.44 -1.77 -32.39
N LEU A 20 -19.13 -0.77 -33.21
CA LEU A 20 -17.81 -0.60 -33.85
C LEU A 20 -16.79 0.07 -32.93
N ILE A 21 -17.26 0.76 -31.89
CA ILE A 21 -16.36 1.35 -30.90
C ILE A 21 -15.94 0.22 -29.94
N PRO A 22 -14.67 -0.19 -29.95
CA PRO A 22 -14.20 -1.21 -29.01
C PRO A 22 -14.47 -0.72 -27.59
N LYS A 23 -15.22 -1.49 -26.84
CA LYS A 23 -15.41 -1.24 -25.40
C LYS A 23 -14.02 -1.34 -24.78
N LYS A 24 -13.47 -0.21 -24.39
CA LYS A 24 -12.21 -0.19 -23.65
C LYS A 24 -12.47 -0.82 -22.28
N GLU A 25 -12.24 -2.11 -22.17
CA GLU A 25 -12.28 -2.79 -20.87
C GLU A 25 -11.06 -2.34 -20.10
N PHE A 26 -11.31 -1.58 -19.04
CA PHE A 26 -10.24 -1.22 -18.13
C PHE A 26 -9.90 -2.44 -17.29
N GLN A 27 -8.65 -2.86 -17.35
CA GLN A 27 -8.13 -3.95 -16.53
C GLN A 27 -7.32 -3.36 -15.35
N SER A 28 -7.08 -4.20 -14.34
CA SER A 28 -6.13 -3.85 -13.27
C SER A 28 -4.78 -3.51 -13.88
N THR A 29 -4.22 -2.38 -13.49
CA THR A 29 -2.94 -1.90 -14.01
C THR A 29 -2.12 -1.24 -12.92
N VAL A 30 -0.93 -0.77 -13.27
CA VAL A 30 -0.06 -0.02 -12.37
C VAL A 30 -0.12 1.46 -12.73
N GLY A 31 -0.19 2.29 -11.70
CA GLY A 31 -0.10 3.74 -11.83
C GLY A 31 1.04 4.32 -11.02
N VAL A 32 1.44 5.52 -11.40
CA VAL A 32 2.42 6.34 -10.66
C VAL A 32 1.67 7.45 -9.92
N VAL A 33 1.96 7.62 -8.65
CA VAL A 33 1.42 8.74 -7.85
C VAL A 33 2.09 10.04 -8.30
N ILE A 34 1.32 10.96 -8.85
CA ILE A 34 1.80 12.30 -9.26
C ILE A 34 1.47 13.39 -8.24
N LYS A 35 0.44 13.17 -7.42
CA LYS A 35 0.16 13.97 -6.21
C LYS A 35 -0.18 13.04 -5.06
N ALA A 36 0.37 13.32 -3.88
CA ALA A 36 0.10 12.57 -2.65
C ALA A 36 -1.27 12.93 -2.05
N PRO A 37 -1.83 12.11 -1.13
CA PRO A 37 -3.01 12.49 -0.36
C PRO A 37 -2.82 13.84 0.35
N PRO A 38 -3.90 14.66 0.54
CA PRO A 38 -5.29 14.37 0.25
C PRO A 38 -5.69 14.52 -1.24
N GLU A 39 -4.88 15.17 -2.06
CA GLU A 39 -5.15 15.40 -3.49
C GLU A 39 -4.62 14.25 -4.36
N LEU A 40 -4.78 13.01 -3.90
CA LEU A 40 -4.23 11.85 -4.59
C LEU A 40 -4.56 11.84 -6.07
N THR A 41 -3.53 11.90 -6.89
CA THR A 41 -3.65 11.86 -8.35
C THR A 41 -2.68 10.81 -8.88
N ILE A 42 -3.14 9.94 -9.77
CA ILE A 42 -2.39 8.79 -10.26
C ILE A 42 -2.40 8.81 -11.79
N SER A 43 -1.22 8.67 -12.41
CA SER A 43 -1.08 8.45 -13.85
C SER A 43 -0.92 6.96 -14.13
N LEU A 44 -1.73 6.41 -15.02
CA LEU A 44 -1.62 5.00 -15.43
C LEU A 44 -0.40 4.83 -16.36
N ILE A 45 0.41 3.80 -16.11
CA ILE A 45 1.65 3.56 -16.88
C ILE A 45 1.34 3.16 -18.31
N ASP A 46 0.30 2.35 -18.53
CA ASP A 46 -0.03 1.77 -19.85
C ASP A 46 -0.95 2.67 -20.67
N SER A 47 -1.29 3.84 -20.18
CA SER A 47 -2.15 4.79 -20.87
C SER A 47 -1.93 6.21 -20.38
N ASN A 48 -2.21 7.19 -21.23
CA ASN A 48 -2.17 8.60 -20.84
C ASN A 48 -3.38 9.02 -19.99
N TYR A 49 -3.92 8.10 -19.20
CA TYR A 49 -5.10 8.33 -18.37
C TYR A 49 -4.69 8.73 -16.96
N ILE A 50 -5.28 9.83 -16.48
CA ILE A 50 -5.01 10.37 -15.14
C ILE A 50 -6.25 10.16 -14.28
N LEU A 51 -6.05 9.55 -13.12
CA LEU A 51 -7.07 9.32 -12.11
C LEU A 51 -7.03 10.45 -11.08
N TYR A 52 -8.13 11.16 -10.93
CA TYR A 52 -8.30 12.26 -9.98
C TYR A 52 -8.93 11.77 -8.67
N PRO A 53 -8.80 12.51 -7.55
CA PRO A 53 -9.31 12.08 -6.23
C PRO A 53 -10.77 11.60 -6.24
N ARG A 54 -11.64 12.28 -6.98
CA ARG A 54 -13.07 11.93 -7.12
C ARG A 54 -13.34 10.58 -7.78
N MET A 55 -12.33 10.00 -8.43
CA MET A 55 -12.42 8.73 -9.14
C MET A 55 -11.78 7.59 -8.34
N LEU A 56 -11.23 7.87 -7.15
CA LEU A 56 -10.40 6.95 -6.40
C LEU A 56 -11.04 6.55 -5.08
N TYR A 57 -11.01 5.24 -4.81
CA TYR A 57 -11.11 4.66 -3.49
C TYR A 57 -9.73 4.16 -3.09
N MET A 58 -9.28 4.46 -1.90
CA MET A 58 -7.98 4.04 -1.43
C MET A 58 -8.14 2.99 -0.33
N ASN A 59 -7.30 1.95 -0.37
CA ASN A 59 -7.24 0.95 0.68
C ASN A 59 -6.89 1.63 2.01
N ASP A 60 -7.65 1.33 3.05
CA ASP A 60 -7.50 1.90 4.40
C ASP A 60 -6.06 1.82 4.93
N ARG A 61 -5.35 0.75 4.61
CA ARG A 61 -3.94 0.55 5.01
C ARG A 61 -2.95 1.54 4.39
N LEU A 62 -3.38 2.34 3.42
CA LEU A 62 -2.53 3.34 2.76
C LEU A 62 -2.71 4.74 3.35
N PHE A 63 -3.67 4.92 4.26
CA PHE A 63 -3.85 6.17 4.99
C PHE A 63 -2.82 6.33 6.11
N ASP A 64 -2.45 7.54 6.42
CA ASP A 64 -1.47 7.88 7.46
C ASP A 64 -2.03 7.76 8.88
N ASP A 65 -3.34 7.81 9.03
CA ASP A 65 -4.06 7.62 10.28
C ASP A 65 -4.45 6.14 10.53
N TYR A 66 -4.11 5.23 9.62
CA TYR A 66 -4.40 3.82 9.79
C TYR A 66 -3.65 3.23 10.98
N THR A 67 -4.40 2.72 11.95
CA THR A 67 -3.86 2.13 13.16
C THR A 67 -4.22 0.65 13.28
N ARG A 68 -3.33 -0.13 13.88
CA ARG A 68 -3.56 -1.55 14.20
C ARG A 68 -3.22 -1.81 15.64
N GLN A 69 -4.13 -2.45 16.34
CA GLN A 69 -3.82 -2.98 17.68
C GLN A 69 -3.03 -4.29 17.54
N TYR A 70 -2.09 -4.51 18.43
CA TYR A 70 -1.36 -5.76 18.54
C TYR A 70 -1.36 -6.27 19.98
N SER A 71 -1.34 -7.60 20.11
CA SER A 71 -1.06 -8.31 21.36
C SER A 71 -0.01 -9.36 21.06
N LEU A 72 1.10 -9.29 21.76
CA LEU A 72 2.21 -10.23 21.65
C LEU A 72 2.39 -10.91 23.00
N GLU A 73 2.40 -12.23 22.99
CA GLU A 73 2.69 -13.05 24.17
C GLU A 73 3.72 -14.11 23.77
N GLY A 74 4.66 -14.38 24.62
CA GLY A 74 5.68 -15.38 24.34
C GLY A 74 6.63 -15.64 25.50
N GLU A 75 7.52 -16.56 25.25
CA GLU A 75 8.61 -16.90 26.17
C GLU A 75 9.90 -16.33 25.65
N ILE A 76 10.65 -15.72 26.55
CA ILE A 76 12.05 -15.33 26.29
C ILE A 76 12.91 -16.40 26.94
N THR A 77 13.56 -17.22 26.12
CA THR A 77 14.44 -18.26 26.61
C THR A 77 15.72 -17.69 27.20
N GLU A 78 16.20 -16.60 26.63
CA GLU A 78 17.38 -15.88 27.07
C GLU A 78 17.29 -14.41 26.68
N TYR A 79 17.63 -13.50 27.57
CA TYR A 79 17.90 -12.11 27.28
C TYR A 79 19.15 -11.62 28.00
N GLN A 80 19.86 -10.69 27.40
CA GLN A 80 20.99 -10.02 27.97
C GLN A 80 20.95 -8.54 27.63
N PHE A 81 21.13 -7.70 28.63
CA PHE A 81 21.32 -6.26 28.48
C PHE A 81 22.66 -5.90 29.08
N ASP A 82 23.49 -5.21 28.31
CA ASP A 82 24.77 -4.68 28.76
C ASP A 82 24.63 -3.18 29.04
N ASN A 83 25.38 -2.66 30.01
CA ASN A 83 25.39 -1.25 30.38
C ASN A 83 24.00 -0.69 30.77
N THR A 84 23.21 -1.47 31.46
CA THR A 84 21.91 -1.06 31.93
C THR A 84 22.02 -0.02 33.05
N THR A 85 20.92 0.67 33.28
CA THR A 85 20.79 1.78 34.24
C THR A 85 21.25 1.43 35.66
N LYS A 86 21.34 2.47 36.47
CA LYS A 86 21.58 2.28 37.94
C LYS A 86 20.37 1.61 38.60
N SER A 87 20.64 0.77 39.59
CA SER A 87 19.60 0.29 40.47
C SER A 87 18.93 1.44 41.23
N ASP A 88 17.65 1.28 41.60
CA ASP A 88 17.00 2.23 42.46
C ASP A 88 17.66 2.24 43.85
N PRO A 89 17.86 3.42 44.46
CA PRO A 89 18.36 3.50 45.83
C PRO A 89 17.31 3.00 46.83
N VAL A 90 17.71 2.09 47.67
CA VAL A 90 16.95 1.68 48.85
C VAL A 90 17.64 2.15 50.13
N SER A 91 16.92 2.30 51.21
CA SER A 91 17.40 2.91 52.44
C SER A 91 18.72 2.37 52.99
N THR A 92 19.08 1.14 52.60
CA THR A 92 20.30 0.46 53.06
C THR A 92 21.39 0.36 51.99
N HIS A 93 21.06 0.67 50.73
CA HIS A 93 22.01 0.57 49.63
C HIS A 93 21.89 1.77 48.68
N PRO A 94 22.99 2.47 48.41
CA PRO A 94 23.00 3.52 47.40
C PRO A 94 22.83 2.93 46.01
N ALA A 95 22.32 3.73 45.06
CA ALA A 95 22.22 3.33 43.68
C ALA A 95 23.60 2.96 43.09
N HIS A 96 23.69 1.80 42.47
CA HIS A 96 24.91 1.31 41.84
C HIS A 96 24.65 0.92 40.36
N PRO A 97 25.65 0.98 39.50
CA PRO A 97 25.50 0.57 38.10
C PRO A 97 25.28 -0.95 38.01
N ILE A 98 24.36 -1.36 37.15
CA ILE A 98 24.13 -2.74 36.79
C ILE A 98 24.80 -2.99 35.44
N PRO A 99 26.01 -3.59 35.39
CA PRO A 99 26.76 -3.73 34.15
C PRO A 99 26.13 -4.77 33.19
N LYS A 100 25.43 -5.72 33.75
CA LYS A 100 24.79 -6.80 32.97
C LYS A 100 23.51 -7.28 33.65
N LEU A 101 22.47 -7.42 32.87
CA LEU A 101 21.24 -8.08 33.28
C LEU A 101 20.94 -9.20 32.28
N ALA A 102 20.78 -10.42 32.77
CA ALA A 102 20.45 -11.58 31.95
C ALA A 102 19.41 -12.46 32.66
N GLY A 103 18.59 -13.12 31.90
CA GLY A 103 17.55 -14.01 32.46
C GLY A 103 16.68 -14.64 31.38
N SER A 104 15.64 -15.31 31.84
CA SER A 104 14.57 -15.86 31.02
C SER A 104 13.21 -15.51 31.64
N GLY A 105 12.15 -15.59 30.87
CA GLY A 105 10.82 -15.32 31.41
C GLY A 105 9.75 -15.25 30.32
N THR A 106 8.55 -14.92 30.73
CA THR A 106 7.43 -14.65 29.82
C THR A 106 7.30 -13.15 29.58
N TYR A 107 6.83 -12.78 28.41
CA TYR A 107 6.47 -11.40 28.11
C TYR A 107 5.07 -11.29 27.56
N LYS A 108 4.43 -10.19 27.87
CA LYS A 108 3.15 -9.78 27.29
C LYS A 108 3.25 -8.30 26.93
N ALA A 109 3.04 -8.00 25.64
CA ALA A 109 3.05 -6.64 25.15
C ALA A 109 1.77 -6.37 24.36
N GLN A 110 1.15 -5.25 24.61
CA GLN A 110 -0.01 -4.75 23.86
C GLN A 110 0.22 -3.30 23.48
N GLY A 111 -0.29 -2.92 22.33
CA GLY A 111 -0.14 -1.55 21.89
C GLY A 111 -0.79 -1.29 20.53
N THR A 112 -0.50 -0.12 20.01
CA THR A 112 -1.01 0.34 18.72
C THR A 112 0.16 0.61 17.80
N ILE A 113 0.08 0.06 16.59
CA ILE A 113 1.00 0.36 15.49
C ILE A 113 0.35 1.43 14.64
N LEU A 114 0.99 2.59 14.54
CA LEU A 114 0.61 3.66 13.63
C LEU A 114 1.27 3.44 12.28
N ASN A 115 0.49 3.54 11.20
CA ASN A 115 1.03 3.42 9.85
C ASN A 115 1.75 4.71 9.44
N THR A 116 3.04 4.61 9.17
CA THR A 116 3.86 5.73 8.67
C THR A 116 4.16 5.63 7.17
N CYS A 117 3.66 4.59 6.50
CA CYS A 117 3.91 4.30 5.10
C CYS A 117 2.78 4.78 4.20
N THR A 118 2.55 6.07 4.13
CA THR A 118 1.57 6.67 3.23
C THR A 118 2.06 6.69 1.77
N LEU A 119 1.17 7.04 0.86
CA LEU A 119 1.51 7.24 -0.54
C LEU A 119 2.30 8.55 -0.73
N LYS A 120 3.41 8.45 -1.46
CA LYS A 120 4.27 9.59 -1.81
C LYS A 120 4.33 9.74 -3.33
N VAL A 121 4.64 10.95 -3.79
CA VAL A 121 4.88 11.20 -5.22
C VAL A 121 5.99 10.28 -5.73
N GLY A 122 5.75 9.65 -6.88
CA GLY A 122 6.64 8.66 -7.47
C GLY A 122 6.39 7.21 -7.03
N ASP A 123 5.55 6.96 -6.02
CA ASP A 123 5.18 5.61 -5.65
C ASP A 123 4.41 4.92 -6.79
N LEU A 124 4.73 3.66 -7.01
CA LEU A 124 3.95 2.80 -7.90
C LEU A 124 2.84 2.13 -7.10
N VAL A 125 1.64 2.14 -7.66
CA VAL A 125 0.46 1.54 -7.03
C VAL A 125 -0.28 0.65 -8.03
N LYS A 126 -0.81 -0.47 -7.53
CA LYS A 126 -1.77 -1.25 -8.30
C LYS A 126 -3.13 -0.58 -8.17
N VAL A 127 -3.80 -0.40 -9.30
CA VAL A 127 -5.15 0.15 -9.37
C VAL A 127 -6.07 -0.79 -10.12
N THR A 128 -7.28 -0.95 -9.60
CA THR A 128 -8.30 -1.84 -10.16
C THR A 128 -9.57 -1.04 -10.46
N PRO A 129 -10.06 -1.05 -11.70
CA PRO A 129 -11.28 -0.34 -12.05
C PRO A 129 -12.52 -1.05 -11.51
N THR A 130 -13.60 -0.28 -11.28
CA THR A 130 -14.94 -0.84 -11.15
C THR A 130 -15.46 -1.33 -12.51
N GLU A 131 -16.51 -2.14 -12.52
CA GLU A 131 -17.10 -2.70 -13.76
C GLU A 131 -17.35 -1.67 -14.88
N LYS A 132 -17.70 -0.44 -14.52
CA LYS A 132 -17.96 0.64 -15.48
C LYS A 132 -16.73 1.52 -15.75
N GLY A 133 -15.59 1.26 -15.10
CA GLY A 133 -14.36 2.05 -15.26
C GLY A 133 -14.47 3.52 -14.80
N GLN A 134 -15.54 3.89 -14.09
CA GLN A 134 -15.73 5.26 -13.62
C GLN A 134 -14.99 5.53 -12.30
N MET A 135 -14.86 4.51 -11.48
CA MET A 135 -14.17 4.55 -10.20
C MET A 135 -13.03 3.53 -10.18
N TRP A 136 -12.03 3.76 -9.36
CA TRP A 136 -10.85 2.94 -9.27
C TRP A 136 -10.46 2.71 -7.82
N PHE A 137 -10.05 1.50 -7.52
CA PHE A 137 -9.49 1.13 -6.23
C PHE A 137 -7.97 1.21 -6.29
N VAL A 138 -7.37 1.90 -5.33
CA VAL A 138 -5.93 1.87 -5.08
C VAL A 138 -5.68 0.76 -4.07
N ASP A 139 -5.18 -0.39 -4.54
CA ASP A 139 -5.09 -1.61 -3.76
C ASP A 139 -3.89 -1.59 -2.81
N TYR A 140 -2.68 -1.40 -3.37
CA TYR A 140 -1.43 -1.43 -2.61
C TYR A 140 -0.26 -0.83 -3.41
N LYS A 141 0.83 -0.53 -2.69
CA LYS A 141 2.09 -0.13 -3.31
C LYS A 141 2.77 -1.32 -3.98
N VAL A 142 3.35 -1.09 -5.13
CA VAL A 142 4.17 -2.07 -5.85
C VAL A 142 5.61 -1.56 -6.02
N ARG A 143 6.56 -2.47 -6.18
CA ARG A 143 7.95 -2.12 -6.46
C ARG A 143 8.43 -2.87 -7.69
N LYS A 144 9.12 -2.17 -8.57
CA LYS A 144 9.79 -2.80 -9.71
C LYS A 144 11.00 -3.56 -9.20
N ILE A 145 11.09 -4.85 -9.54
CA ILE A 145 12.28 -5.65 -9.24
C ILE A 145 13.40 -5.13 -10.15
N GLN A 146 14.46 -4.62 -9.54
CA GLN A 146 15.69 -4.30 -10.26
C GLN A 146 16.56 -5.57 -10.33
N ALA A 147 16.81 -6.07 -11.53
CA ALA A 147 17.82 -7.11 -11.72
C ALA A 147 19.16 -6.55 -11.25
N LYS A 148 19.80 -7.21 -10.26
CA LYS A 148 21.17 -6.88 -9.89
C LYS A 148 22.04 -7.06 -11.14
N LYS A 149 22.60 -5.98 -11.68
CA LYS A 149 23.67 -6.07 -12.68
C LYS A 149 24.81 -6.87 -12.04
N LYS A 150 25.01 -8.12 -12.48
CA LYS A 150 26.19 -8.89 -12.13
C LYS A 150 27.35 -8.15 -12.79
N LEU A 151 28.12 -7.41 -12.00
CA LEU A 151 29.40 -6.89 -12.43
C LEU A 151 30.26 -8.11 -12.75
N LEU A 152 30.37 -8.45 -14.03
CA LEU A 152 31.41 -9.34 -14.54
C LEU A 152 32.72 -8.61 -14.30
N SER A 153 33.40 -8.93 -13.20
CA SER A 153 34.79 -8.55 -13.04
C SER A 153 35.57 -9.38 -14.06
N TYR A 154 35.91 -8.77 -15.17
CA TYR A 154 36.93 -9.29 -16.08
C TYR A 154 38.26 -9.17 -15.32
N LYS A 155 38.77 -10.27 -14.77
CA LYS A 155 40.16 -10.39 -14.45
C LYS A 155 40.85 -10.65 -15.77
N GLY A 156 41.41 -9.58 -16.38
CA GLY A 156 42.41 -9.72 -17.41
C GLY A 156 43.67 -10.26 -16.79
N GLU A 157 44.15 -11.36 -17.37
CA GLU A 157 45.53 -11.80 -17.23
C GLU A 157 46.45 -10.83 -17.96
#